data_8f18560575d5f78eca39c47a09f09428
#
_entry.id   8f18560575d5f78eca39c47a09f09428
#
_cell.length_a   1.000
_cell.length_b   1.000
_cell.length_c   1.000
_cell.angle_alpha   90.00
_cell.angle_beta   90.00
_cell.angle_gamma   90.00
#
_symmetry.space_group_name_H-M   'P 1'
#
loop_
_entity.id
_entity.type
_entity.pdbx_description
1 polymer ?
#
loop_
_entity_poly.entity_id
_entity_poly.type
_entity_poly.pdbx_seq_one_letter_code
_entity_poly.pdbx_strand_id
1 'polypeptide(L)'
;MNFLKFRAVGKPITLLLLVFNFHFWGKQLNATANTSTFPSPTVLASTQTISPQDSTEDICPAALPTAIEAITNRPEFSHQRWGILIQTLSSDQTLYNREAQQYFIPASTTKLFTTAAALRQLGSQYRIRTSVYSNNNGVVRVVGRGDPSLTDVQLRDLAQQLKRQGISQVQQLILQDDYFQGSPIHPTWEWEDLVADYGAPVNSSIVNQNAIALILQPQKLGQPLQFQWNDPLAFWQWQVENNAVTGDTGTENSLQVNGVLGKPFLQINGQLAVDAEPEQIDLPVRDPAENFLRHFELALQGEGIRILSAIVGSASNQSESDRELAAVESPPLSQLIADTN
;
A
#
# COMPACT_ATOMS: atom_id res chain seq x y z
N MET A 1 11.56 -4.86 4.40
CA MET A 1 11.65 -5.92 5.43
C MET A 1 12.78 -6.87 5.04
N ASN A 2 13.94 -6.77 5.70
CA ASN A 2 15.10 -7.60 5.34
C ASN A 2 15.03 -8.91 6.12
N PHE A 3 14.84 -10.02 5.42
CA PHE A 3 14.93 -11.37 6.00
C PHE A 3 16.39 -11.82 5.98
N LEU A 4 16.97 -12.00 7.16
CA LEU A 4 18.24 -12.71 7.31
C LEU A 4 17.95 -14.22 7.42
N LYS A 5 18.39 -15.00 6.44
CA LYS A 5 18.31 -16.46 6.48
C LYS A 5 19.59 -17.01 7.13
N PHE A 6 19.45 -17.68 8.26
CA PHE A 6 20.54 -18.42 8.89
C PHE A 6 20.29 -19.93 8.71
N ARG A 7 21.36 -20.67 8.46
CA ARG A 7 21.32 -22.13 8.37
C ARG A 7 22.15 -22.72 9.49
N ALA A 8 21.57 -23.57 10.34
CA ALA A 8 22.31 -24.32 11.35
C ALA A 8 22.73 -25.68 10.79
N VAL A 9 23.90 -26.15 11.19
CA VAL A 9 24.40 -27.46 10.83
C VAL A 9 23.45 -28.53 11.33
N GLY A 10 22.75 -29.18 10.41
CA GLY A 10 22.00 -30.40 10.69
C GLY A 10 20.48 -30.37 10.48
N LYS A 11 19.81 -29.23 10.45
CA LYS A 11 18.39 -29.09 10.07
C LYS A 11 18.06 -27.61 9.73
N PRO A 12 17.18 -27.30 8.79
CA PRO A 12 16.79 -25.93 8.52
C PRO A 12 16.06 -25.35 9.74
N ILE A 13 16.63 -24.32 10.34
CA ILE A 13 15.95 -23.48 11.32
C ILE A 13 15.34 -22.33 10.54
N THR A 14 14.02 -22.29 10.44
CA THR A 14 13.34 -21.09 9.95
C THR A 14 13.31 -20.09 11.09
N LEU A 15 14.17 -19.08 11.00
CA LEU A 15 14.26 -18.01 11.99
C LEU A 15 13.25 -16.94 11.62
N LEU A 16 12.21 -16.78 12.42
CA LEU A 16 11.32 -15.61 12.32
C LEU A 16 11.97 -14.49 13.15
N LEU A 17 12.74 -13.63 12.48
CA LEU A 17 13.32 -12.44 13.11
C LEU A 17 12.34 -11.29 12.96
N LEU A 18 11.61 -10.98 14.01
CA LEU A 18 10.81 -9.75 14.09
C LEU A 18 11.74 -8.63 14.56
N VAL A 19 12.33 -7.90 13.61
CA VAL A 19 13.14 -6.71 13.89
C VAL A 19 12.25 -5.48 13.75
N PHE A 20 11.98 -4.82 14.88
CA PHE A 20 11.29 -3.53 14.89
C PHE A 20 12.33 -2.44 14.82
N ASN A 21 12.44 -1.79 13.65
CA ASN A 21 13.18 -0.55 13.49
C ASN A 21 12.20 0.61 13.51
N PHE A 22 12.20 1.39 14.59
CA PHE A 22 11.50 2.67 14.63
C PHE A 22 12.44 3.76 14.16
N HIS A 23 12.23 4.27 12.96
CA HIS A 23 12.66 5.60 12.62
C HIS A 23 11.66 6.59 13.20
N PHE A 24 12.03 7.22 14.31
CA PHE A 24 11.31 8.37 14.79
C PHE A 24 11.57 9.51 13.80
N TRP A 25 10.60 9.78 12.95
CA TRP A 25 10.54 11.07 12.27
C TRP A 25 10.24 12.12 13.32
N GLY A 26 11.30 12.73 13.87
CA GLY A 26 11.17 13.86 14.76
C GLY A 26 10.59 15.03 13.99
N LYS A 27 9.34 15.39 14.27
CA LYS A 27 8.78 16.69 13.88
C LYS A 27 9.72 17.77 14.43
N GLN A 28 10.43 18.46 13.56
CA GLN A 28 11.03 19.74 13.90
C GLN A 28 9.90 20.75 14.09
N LEU A 29 9.56 21.02 15.35
CA LEU A 29 8.86 22.25 15.71
C LEU A 29 9.79 23.42 15.36
N ASN A 30 9.38 24.26 14.43
CA ASN A 30 10.05 25.51 14.09
C ASN A 30 10.13 26.41 15.33
N ALA A 31 11.27 26.43 15.97
CA ALA A 31 11.68 27.51 16.86
C ALA A 31 12.75 28.34 16.12
N THR A 32 12.45 29.62 16.00
CA THR A 32 13.22 30.64 15.32
C THR A 32 14.69 30.68 15.73
N ALA A 33 15.54 30.71 14.72
CA ALA A 33 16.85 31.30 14.54
C ALA A 33 17.72 31.55 15.78
N ASN A 34 18.84 30.84 15.81
CA ASN A 34 20.16 31.50 16.08
C ASN A 34 21.25 30.74 15.34
N THR A 35 21.93 31.50 14.46
CA THR A 35 23.09 31.09 13.66
C THR A 35 24.26 30.72 14.55
N SER A 36 24.67 29.46 14.54
CA SER A 36 26.02 29.06 14.89
C SER A 36 26.52 28.08 13.81
N THR A 37 27.50 28.54 13.09
CA THR A 37 28.27 27.83 12.07
C THR A 37 29.04 26.68 12.70
N PHE A 38 28.72 25.46 12.34
CA PHE A 38 29.57 24.29 12.55
C PHE A 38 30.19 23.86 11.21
N PRO A 39 31.46 23.47 11.19
CA PRO A 39 32.14 23.07 9.96
C PRO A 39 31.61 21.69 9.50
N SER A 40 31.35 21.58 8.20
CA SER A 40 31.00 20.32 7.53
C SER A 40 32.12 19.29 7.66
N PRO A 41 31.83 18.05 8.03
CA PRO A 41 32.82 16.99 7.89
C PRO A 41 32.95 16.60 6.42
N THR A 42 34.18 16.77 5.91
CA THR A 42 34.56 16.25 4.59
C THR A 42 34.58 14.74 4.64
N VAL A 43 33.53 14.11 4.08
CA VAL A 43 33.51 12.66 3.87
C VAL A 43 34.30 12.39 2.60
N LEU A 44 35.51 11.87 2.75
CA LEU A 44 36.23 11.19 1.66
C LEU A 44 35.47 9.88 1.35
N ALA A 45 34.70 9.90 0.29
CA ALA A 45 34.07 8.70 -0.25
C ALA A 45 35.12 7.80 -0.88
N SER A 46 35.65 6.85 -0.14
CA SER A 46 36.27 5.66 -0.73
C SER A 46 35.17 4.68 -1.08
N THR A 47 34.78 4.66 -2.33
CA THR A 47 33.89 3.65 -2.90
C THR A 47 34.60 2.31 -2.88
N GLN A 48 34.56 1.59 -1.78
CA GLN A 48 34.80 0.15 -1.78
C GLN A 48 33.51 -0.52 -2.24
N THR A 49 33.51 -0.99 -3.46
CA THR A 49 32.53 -1.95 -3.97
C THR A 49 32.66 -3.21 -3.13
N ILE A 50 31.84 -3.32 -2.09
CA ILE A 50 31.66 -4.58 -1.37
C ILE A 50 30.81 -5.45 -2.26
N SER A 51 31.45 -6.33 -3.04
CA SER A 51 30.77 -7.52 -3.57
C SER A 51 30.12 -8.25 -2.41
N PRO A 52 28.82 -8.63 -2.49
CA PRO A 52 28.26 -9.53 -1.52
C PRO A 52 28.93 -10.89 -1.75
N GLN A 53 30.00 -11.19 -1.02
CA GLN A 53 30.40 -12.55 -0.79
C GLN A 53 29.31 -13.17 0.09
N ASP A 54 28.51 -14.01 -0.53
CA ASP A 54 27.47 -14.82 0.08
C ASP A 54 28.18 -15.95 0.88
N SER A 55 28.89 -15.56 1.93
CA SER A 55 29.34 -16.47 2.98
C SER A 55 28.22 -16.53 4.00
N THR A 56 27.24 -17.40 3.77
CA THR A 56 26.35 -17.89 4.83
C THR A 56 27.23 -18.72 5.77
N GLU A 57 28.02 -18.10 6.63
CA GLU A 57 28.62 -18.79 7.76
C GLU A 57 27.48 -19.25 8.66
N ASP A 58 27.36 -20.57 8.81
CA ASP A 58 26.40 -21.17 9.71
C ASP A 58 26.71 -20.72 11.15
N ILE A 59 25.88 -19.86 11.72
CA ILE A 59 26.04 -19.42 13.11
C ILE A 59 25.63 -20.56 14.03
N CYS A 60 26.60 -21.07 14.78
CA CYS A 60 26.32 -22.03 15.84
C CYS A 60 25.36 -21.43 16.89
N PRO A 61 24.34 -22.17 17.39
CA PRO A 61 23.42 -21.65 18.41
C PRO A 61 24.08 -21.00 19.61
N ALA A 62 25.25 -21.50 20.03
CA ALA A 62 26.01 -20.92 21.12
C ALA A 62 26.65 -19.57 20.81
N ALA A 63 26.89 -19.23 19.53
CA ALA A 63 27.45 -17.96 19.11
C ALA A 63 26.36 -16.92 18.80
N LEU A 64 25.09 -17.32 18.73
CA LEU A 64 23.96 -16.47 18.37
C LEU A 64 23.82 -15.24 19.28
N PRO A 65 23.91 -15.30 20.63
CA PRO A 65 23.84 -14.13 21.49
C PRO A 65 24.88 -13.08 21.11
N THR A 66 26.15 -13.49 20.99
CA THR A 66 27.27 -12.60 20.65
C THR A 66 27.08 -11.95 19.29
N ALA A 67 26.60 -12.70 18.29
CA ALA A 67 26.34 -12.17 16.94
C ALA A 67 25.21 -11.11 16.94
N ILE A 68 24.14 -11.33 17.70
CA ILE A 68 23.04 -10.36 17.84
C ILE A 68 23.50 -9.11 18.57
N GLU A 69 24.22 -9.29 19.68
CA GLU A 69 24.74 -8.16 20.48
C GLU A 69 25.74 -7.31 19.71
N ALA A 70 26.57 -7.92 18.87
CA ALA A 70 27.50 -7.21 17.99
C ALA A 70 26.77 -6.26 17.01
N ILE A 71 25.51 -6.56 16.67
CA ILE A 71 24.68 -5.69 15.82
C ILE A 71 23.93 -4.68 16.67
N THR A 72 23.19 -5.14 17.67
CA THR A 72 22.24 -4.32 18.44
C THR A 72 22.91 -3.30 19.37
N ASN A 73 24.18 -3.53 19.73
CA ASN A 73 24.95 -2.63 20.60
C ASN A 73 25.85 -1.65 19.82
N ARG A 74 25.71 -1.54 18.50
CA ARG A 74 26.44 -0.54 17.72
C ARG A 74 26.04 0.89 18.13
N PRO A 75 26.96 1.85 18.09
CA PRO A 75 26.71 3.24 18.50
C PRO A 75 25.50 3.88 17.81
N GLU A 76 25.29 3.61 16.52
CA GLU A 76 24.15 4.10 15.74
C GLU A 76 22.79 3.63 16.27
N PHE A 77 22.74 2.56 17.04
CA PHE A 77 21.53 1.99 17.64
C PHE A 77 21.38 2.26 19.14
N SER A 78 22.25 3.12 19.71
CA SER A 78 22.31 3.40 21.16
C SER A 78 21.00 3.94 21.76
N HIS A 79 20.15 4.57 20.93
CA HIS A 79 18.84 5.11 21.36
C HIS A 79 17.67 4.19 21.00
N GLN A 80 17.93 3.00 20.45
CA GLN A 80 16.87 2.07 20.04
C GLN A 80 16.61 1.04 21.14
N ARG A 81 15.32 0.66 21.26
CA ARG A 81 14.91 -0.48 22.08
C ARG A 81 14.72 -1.71 21.19
N TRP A 82 15.13 -2.86 21.71
CA TRP A 82 15.05 -4.13 21.01
C TRP A 82 14.28 -5.14 21.85
N GLY A 83 13.18 -5.66 21.30
CA GLY A 83 12.51 -6.86 21.81
C GLY A 83 12.82 -8.03 20.89
N ILE A 84 13.57 -9.02 21.37
CA ILE A 84 14.01 -10.15 20.55
C ILE A 84 13.76 -11.45 21.33
N LEU A 85 13.04 -12.38 20.70
CA LEU A 85 12.90 -13.75 21.16
C LEU A 85 13.24 -14.72 20.02
N ILE A 86 14.19 -15.60 20.26
CA ILE A 86 14.57 -16.65 19.32
C ILE A 86 14.41 -17.99 20.01
N GLN A 87 13.61 -18.87 19.39
CA GLN A 87 13.30 -20.20 19.92
C GLN A 87 13.44 -21.25 18.81
N THR A 88 13.70 -22.48 19.21
CA THR A 88 13.62 -23.62 18.30
C THR A 88 12.16 -23.98 18.04
N LEU A 89 11.81 -24.27 16.79
CA LEU A 89 10.44 -24.67 16.42
C LEU A 89 10.03 -26.05 16.95
N SER A 90 11.01 -26.91 17.22
CA SER A 90 10.75 -28.33 17.63
C SER A 90 10.55 -28.53 19.12
N SER A 91 11.05 -27.61 19.95
CA SER A 91 11.08 -27.82 21.42
C SER A 91 10.80 -26.54 22.21
N ASP A 92 10.51 -25.42 21.53
CA ASP A 92 10.31 -24.08 22.13
C ASP A 92 11.50 -23.67 23.05
N GLN A 93 12.67 -24.28 22.86
CA GLN A 93 13.86 -23.90 23.58
C GLN A 93 14.29 -22.47 23.19
N THR A 94 14.40 -21.59 24.18
CA THR A 94 14.87 -20.22 23.95
C THR A 94 16.38 -20.24 23.70
N LEU A 95 16.78 -19.74 22.53
CA LEU A 95 18.18 -19.57 22.13
C LEU A 95 18.69 -18.17 22.46
N TYR A 96 17.80 -17.16 22.38
CA TYR A 96 18.11 -15.79 22.74
C TYR A 96 16.85 -15.05 23.21
N ASN A 97 17.02 -14.21 24.23
CA ASN A 97 15.94 -13.35 24.75
C ASN A 97 16.52 -12.00 25.16
N ARG A 98 15.97 -10.93 24.58
CA ARG A 98 16.23 -9.55 24.98
C ARG A 98 14.89 -8.81 25.03
N GLU A 99 14.50 -8.35 26.21
CA GLU A 99 13.25 -7.60 26.44
C GLU A 99 11.99 -8.19 25.80
N ALA A 100 11.92 -9.50 25.57
CA ALA A 100 10.83 -10.13 24.84
C ALA A 100 9.47 -10.08 25.57
N GLN A 101 9.47 -9.74 26.87
CA GLN A 101 8.26 -9.57 27.67
C GLN A 101 7.78 -8.12 27.74
N GLN A 102 8.50 -7.20 27.10
CA GLN A 102 8.09 -5.80 27.06
C GLN A 102 7.09 -5.54 25.94
N TYR A 103 6.26 -4.54 26.16
CA TYR A 103 5.31 -4.09 25.13
C TYR A 103 6.00 -3.19 24.11
N PHE A 104 5.73 -3.47 22.85
CA PHE A 104 6.14 -2.68 21.70
C PHE A 104 4.92 -2.35 20.85
N ILE A 105 4.95 -1.21 20.16
CA ILE A 105 3.93 -0.89 19.16
C ILE A 105 4.13 -1.82 17.97
N PRO A 106 3.16 -2.67 17.61
CA PRO A 106 3.36 -3.70 16.60
C PRO A 106 3.44 -3.14 15.17
N ALA A 107 2.87 -1.96 14.91
CA ALA A 107 2.78 -1.38 13.58
C ALA A 107 2.29 -2.44 12.54
N SER A 108 2.89 -2.47 11.36
CA SER A 108 2.54 -3.43 10.29
C SER A 108 2.71 -4.90 10.64
N THR A 109 3.39 -5.26 11.74
CA THR A 109 3.44 -6.68 12.14
C THR A 109 2.11 -7.23 12.61
N THR A 110 1.14 -6.36 12.94
CA THR A 110 -0.26 -6.75 13.21
C THR A 110 -0.86 -7.53 12.04
N LYS A 111 -0.46 -7.24 10.79
CA LYS A 111 -0.92 -7.97 9.60
C LYS A 111 -0.66 -9.48 9.67
N LEU A 112 0.40 -9.93 10.35
CA LEU A 112 0.72 -11.34 10.50
C LEU A 112 -0.37 -12.11 11.25
N PHE A 113 -1.00 -11.50 12.26
CA PHE A 113 -2.12 -12.11 12.98
C PHE A 113 -3.37 -12.17 12.09
N THR A 114 -3.66 -11.11 11.37
CA THR A 114 -4.79 -11.04 10.44
C THR A 114 -4.66 -12.08 9.32
N THR A 115 -3.47 -12.15 8.68
CA THR A 115 -3.22 -13.08 7.60
C THR A 115 -3.18 -14.54 8.06
N ALA A 116 -2.65 -14.82 9.26
CA ALA A 116 -2.71 -16.15 9.85
C ALA A 116 -4.15 -16.58 10.18
N ALA A 117 -4.97 -15.67 10.72
CA ALA A 117 -6.38 -15.93 10.97
C ALA A 117 -7.15 -16.19 9.67
N ALA A 118 -6.90 -15.39 8.63
CA ALA A 118 -7.49 -15.57 7.31
C ALA A 118 -7.13 -16.93 6.70
N LEU A 119 -5.85 -17.33 6.72
CA LEU A 119 -5.41 -18.66 6.27
C LEU A 119 -6.10 -19.79 7.01
N ARG A 120 -6.21 -19.67 8.33
CA ARG A 120 -6.86 -20.69 9.16
C ARG A 120 -8.36 -20.79 8.88
N GLN A 121 -9.03 -19.67 8.70
CA GLN A 121 -10.49 -19.60 8.53
C GLN A 121 -10.94 -19.94 7.12
N LEU A 122 -10.26 -19.42 6.10
CA LEU A 122 -10.67 -19.48 4.71
C LEU A 122 -9.92 -20.56 3.91
N GLY A 123 -8.72 -20.91 4.33
CA GLY A 123 -7.85 -21.84 3.60
C GLY A 123 -7.01 -21.16 2.52
N SER A 124 -5.88 -21.76 2.17
CA SER A 124 -4.89 -21.18 1.24
C SER A 124 -5.42 -20.99 -0.20
N GLN A 125 -6.41 -21.78 -0.60
CA GLN A 125 -6.97 -21.77 -1.96
C GLN A 125 -8.22 -20.89 -2.10
N TYR A 126 -8.66 -20.26 -1.02
CA TYR A 126 -9.78 -19.31 -1.08
C TYR A 126 -9.49 -18.18 -2.08
N ARG A 127 -10.52 -17.80 -2.85
CA ARG A 127 -10.45 -16.70 -3.82
C ARG A 127 -11.59 -15.72 -3.57
N ILE A 128 -11.28 -14.46 -3.71
CA ILE A 128 -12.27 -13.40 -3.61
C ILE A 128 -12.91 -13.25 -4.99
N ARG A 129 -14.25 -13.28 -5.03
CA ARG A 129 -15.00 -13.23 -6.29
C ARG A 129 -15.74 -11.90 -6.43
N THR A 130 -15.47 -11.18 -7.52
CA THR A 130 -16.26 -10.03 -7.96
C THR A 130 -17.23 -10.48 -9.02
N SER A 131 -18.52 -10.22 -8.81
CA SER A 131 -19.60 -10.74 -9.64
C SER A 131 -20.46 -9.62 -10.21
N VAL A 132 -20.96 -9.83 -11.43
CA VAL A 132 -21.92 -8.94 -12.08
C VAL A 132 -23.21 -9.69 -12.32
N TYR A 133 -24.29 -9.16 -11.79
CA TYR A 133 -25.64 -9.69 -11.89
C TYR A 133 -26.51 -8.82 -12.78
N SER A 134 -27.50 -9.40 -13.41
CA SER A 134 -28.51 -8.64 -14.12
C SER A 134 -29.87 -9.28 -13.99
N ASN A 135 -30.92 -8.46 -14.09
CA ASN A 135 -32.29 -8.85 -14.24
C ASN A 135 -32.81 -8.54 -15.64
N ASN A 136 -34.04 -8.99 -15.94
CA ASN A 136 -34.66 -8.80 -17.26
C ASN A 136 -35.05 -7.34 -17.56
N ASN A 137 -34.88 -6.41 -16.62
CA ASN A 137 -35.25 -5.00 -16.76
C ASN A 137 -34.06 -4.09 -17.17
N GLY A 138 -32.94 -4.67 -17.59
CA GLY A 138 -31.76 -3.90 -18.01
C GLY A 138 -30.95 -3.30 -16.84
N VAL A 139 -31.23 -3.69 -15.61
CA VAL A 139 -30.43 -3.33 -14.44
C VAL A 139 -29.26 -4.30 -14.34
N VAL A 140 -28.07 -3.73 -14.22
CA VAL A 140 -26.82 -4.47 -13.99
C VAL A 140 -26.26 -4.07 -12.63
N ARG A 141 -25.98 -5.06 -11.80
CA ARG A 141 -25.45 -4.86 -10.45
C ARG A 141 -24.09 -5.53 -10.32
N VAL A 142 -23.07 -4.79 -9.93
CA VAL A 142 -21.73 -5.31 -9.62
C VAL A 142 -21.53 -5.37 -8.11
N VAL A 143 -20.98 -6.49 -7.66
CA VAL A 143 -20.75 -6.79 -6.23
C VAL A 143 -19.29 -7.11 -6.01
N GLY A 144 -18.60 -6.21 -5.34
CA GLY A 144 -17.25 -6.43 -4.83
C GLY A 144 -17.26 -7.13 -3.47
N ARG A 145 -16.19 -7.85 -3.16
CA ARG A 145 -15.99 -8.51 -1.85
C ARG A 145 -14.61 -8.25 -1.27
N GLY A 146 -14.00 -7.12 -1.66
CA GLY A 146 -12.71 -6.68 -1.13
C GLY A 146 -11.51 -7.39 -1.76
N ASP A 147 -11.51 -7.59 -3.07
CA ASP A 147 -10.34 -8.11 -3.80
C ASP A 147 -9.31 -6.99 -4.02
N PRO A 148 -8.17 -6.99 -3.30
CA PRO A 148 -7.15 -5.96 -3.44
C PRO A 148 -6.32 -6.08 -4.73
N SER A 149 -6.43 -7.21 -5.42
CA SER A 149 -5.67 -7.49 -6.65
C SER A 149 -6.41 -7.10 -7.93
N LEU A 150 -7.67 -6.64 -7.80
CA LEU A 150 -8.48 -6.29 -8.95
C LEU A 150 -7.99 -4.99 -9.60
N THR A 151 -7.82 -5.02 -10.92
CA THR A 151 -7.33 -3.90 -11.71
C THR A 151 -8.28 -3.62 -12.89
N ASP A 152 -7.98 -2.59 -13.68
CA ASP A 152 -8.68 -2.27 -14.92
C ASP A 152 -8.71 -3.44 -15.91
N VAL A 153 -7.73 -4.35 -15.84
CA VAL A 153 -7.69 -5.54 -16.71
C VAL A 153 -8.88 -6.47 -16.40
N GLN A 154 -9.13 -6.74 -15.12
CA GLN A 154 -10.25 -7.57 -14.71
C GLN A 154 -11.59 -6.86 -14.90
N LEU A 155 -11.67 -5.53 -14.72
CA LEU A 155 -12.87 -4.77 -15.04
C LEU A 155 -13.22 -4.86 -16.53
N ARG A 156 -12.21 -4.79 -17.39
CA ARG A 156 -12.40 -5.00 -18.84
C ARG A 156 -12.84 -6.42 -19.17
N ASP A 157 -12.28 -7.44 -18.49
CA ASP A 157 -12.74 -8.82 -18.68
C ASP A 157 -14.22 -8.97 -18.28
N LEU A 158 -14.66 -8.39 -17.17
CA LEU A 158 -16.10 -8.35 -16.80
C LEU A 158 -16.95 -7.72 -17.90
N ALA A 159 -16.51 -6.58 -18.44
CA ALA A 159 -17.22 -5.90 -19.54
C ALA A 159 -17.29 -6.77 -20.81
N GLN A 160 -16.22 -7.47 -21.16
CA GLN A 160 -16.18 -8.40 -22.29
C GLN A 160 -17.11 -9.60 -22.06
N GLN A 161 -17.17 -10.13 -20.84
CA GLN A 161 -18.11 -11.20 -20.50
C GLN A 161 -19.56 -10.75 -20.71
N LEU A 162 -19.93 -9.54 -20.27
CA LEU A 162 -21.25 -8.96 -20.50
C LEU A 162 -21.52 -8.77 -21.99
N LYS A 163 -20.54 -8.28 -22.75
CA LYS A 163 -20.67 -8.14 -24.21
C LYS A 163 -20.94 -9.47 -24.90
N ARG A 164 -20.23 -10.54 -24.51
CA ARG A 164 -20.45 -11.91 -25.02
C ARG A 164 -21.83 -12.46 -24.69
N GLN A 165 -22.46 -11.99 -23.59
CA GLN A 165 -23.86 -12.31 -23.23
C GLN A 165 -24.89 -11.49 -24.02
N GLY A 166 -24.44 -10.65 -24.98
CA GLY A 166 -25.31 -9.83 -25.82
C GLY A 166 -25.74 -8.51 -25.18
N ILE A 167 -25.16 -8.12 -24.03
CA ILE A 167 -25.46 -6.83 -23.41
C ILE A 167 -24.81 -5.72 -24.26
N SER A 168 -25.62 -4.82 -24.79
CA SER A 168 -25.17 -3.65 -25.53
C SER A 168 -25.60 -2.33 -24.88
N GLN A 169 -26.57 -2.40 -23.96
CA GLN A 169 -27.06 -1.26 -23.19
C GLN A 169 -27.43 -1.67 -21.79
N VAL A 170 -27.09 -0.84 -20.82
CA VAL A 170 -27.46 -0.94 -19.41
C VAL A 170 -28.34 0.27 -19.07
N GLN A 171 -29.56 0.01 -18.59
CA GLN A 171 -30.47 1.07 -18.15
C GLN A 171 -29.98 1.69 -16.86
N GLN A 172 -29.56 0.85 -15.92
CA GLN A 172 -28.99 1.26 -14.65
C GLN A 172 -27.87 0.33 -14.23
N LEU A 173 -26.70 0.90 -14.00
CA LEU A 173 -25.56 0.23 -13.36
C LEU A 173 -25.58 0.55 -11.86
N ILE A 174 -25.57 -0.46 -11.03
CA ILE A 174 -25.56 -0.34 -9.57
C ILE A 174 -24.27 -0.98 -9.06
N LEU A 175 -23.40 -0.21 -8.42
CA LEU A 175 -22.31 -0.74 -7.61
C LEU A 175 -22.83 -1.03 -6.21
N GLN A 176 -22.86 -2.29 -5.81
CA GLN A 176 -23.17 -2.67 -4.44
C GLN A 176 -21.87 -2.71 -3.63
N ASP A 177 -21.71 -1.75 -2.71
CA ASP A 177 -20.50 -1.56 -1.89
C ASP A 177 -20.80 -1.63 -0.38
N ASP A 178 -21.67 -2.54 0.02
CA ASP A 178 -22.11 -2.75 1.40
C ASP A 178 -21.78 -4.15 1.96
N TYR A 179 -20.83 -4.87 1.34
CA TYR A 179 -20.38 -6.17 1.82
C TYR A 179 -19.64 -6.05 3.17
N PHE A 180 -18.81 -5.03 3.33
CA PHE A 180 -18.22 -4.70 4.62
C PHE A 180 -19.10 -3.74 5.41
N GLN A 181 -19.15 -3.94 6.73
CA GLN A 181 -19.92 -3.12 7.64
C GLN A 181 -19.00 -2.20 8.43
N GLY A 182 -19.46 -0.97 8.70
CA GLY A 182 -18.73 0.01 9.50
C GLY A 182 -18.22 1.20 8.70
N SER A 183 -17.41 2.04 9.35
CA SER A 183 -16.80 3.20 8.71
C SER A 183 -15.66 2.79 7.79
N PRO A 184 -15.56 3.34 6.57
CA PRO A 184 -14.44 3.10 5.67
C PRO A 184 -13.12 3.67 6.21
N ILE A 185 -13.17 4.63 7.14
CA ILE A 185 -12.03 5.22 7.82
C ILE A 185 -12.17 4.91 9.32
N HIS A 186 -11.18 4.24 9.89
CA HIS A 186 -11.23 3.94 11.32
C HIS A 186 -10.95 5.20 12.14
N PRO A 187 -11.69 5.44 13.24
CA PRO A 187 -11.59 6.69 14.02
C PRO A 187 -10.26 6.87 14.77
N THR A 188 -9.41 5.85 14.80
CA THR A 188 -8.06 5.92 15.41
C THR A 188 -6.96 6.19 14.40
N TRP A 189 -7.28 6.31 13.10
CA TRP A 189 -6.28 6.68 12.10
C TRP A 189 -5.91 8.15 12.28
N GLU A 190 -4.63 8.45 12.15
CA GLU A 190 -4.15 9.82 12.16
C GLU A 190 -4.55 10.50 10.83
N TRP A 191 -4.84 11.78 10.90
CA TRP A 191 -5.33 12.48 9.71
C TRP A 191 -4.25 12.58 8.62
N GLU A 192 -2.99 12.59 9.02
CA GLU A 192 -1.83 12.59 8.12
C GLU A 192 -1.75 11.31 7.29
N ASP A 193 -2.20 10.19 7.84
CA ASP A 193 -2.24 8.90 7.11
C ASP A 193 -3.24 8.92 5.96
N LEU A 194 -4.27 9.76 6.05
CA LEU A 194 -5.34 9.84 5.05
C LEU A 194 -4.92 10.47 3.70
N VAL A 195 -3.68 10.91 3.58
CA VAL A 195 -3.08 11.40 2.34
C VAL A 195 -1.95 10.49 1.83
N ALA A 196 -1.73 9.36 2.47
CA ALA A 196 -0.81 8.32 2.02
C ALA A 196 -1.61 7.11 1.50
N ASP A 197 -1.07 6.41 0.51
CA ASP A 197 -1.73 5.26 -0.14
C ASP A 197 -2.18 4.18 0.86
N TYR A 198 -1.36 3.92 1.90
CA TYR A 198 -1.70 2.96 2.95
C TYR A 198 -2.87 3.39 3.84
N GLY A 199 -3.27 4.66 3.80
CA GLY A 199 -4.45 5.21 4.47
C GLY A 199 -5.70 5.24 3.59
N ALA A 200 -5.73 4.50 2.48
CA ALA A 200 -6.90 4.43 1.62
C ALA A 200 -8.15 3.93 2.39
N PRO A 201 -9.32 4.55 2.18
CA PRO A 201 -10.56 4.12 2.82
C PRO A 201 -10.88 2.66 2.47
N VAL A 202 -11.36 1.90 3.46
CA VAL A 202 -11.70 0.49 3.32
C VAL A 202 -13.11 0.35 2.74
N ASN A 203 -13.22 -0.37 1.62
CA ASN A 203 -14.50 -0.70 1.00
C ASN A 203 -14.47 -2.11 0.39
N SER A 204 -15.59 -2.57 -0.14
CA SER A 204 -15.70 -3.88 -0.76
C SER A 204 -15.39 -3.89 -2.26
N SER A 205 -15.39 -2.73 -2.89
CA SER A 205 -15.20 -2.57 -4.35
C SER A 205 -13.88 -1.86 -4.63
N ILE A 206 -12.79 -2.62 -4.54
CA ILE A 206 -11.43 -2.14 -4.71
C ILE A 206 -11.04 -2.24 -6.18
N VAL A 207 -10.37 -1.21 -6.71
CA VAL A 207 -9.68 -1.23 -8.00
C VAL A 207 -8.32 -0.55 -7.88
N ASN A 208 -7.30 -1.15 -8.49
CA ASN A 208 -5.92 -0.63 -8.45
C ASN A 208 -5.45 -0.32 -7.01
N GLN A 209 -5.80 -1.19 -6.04
CA GLN A 209 -5.48 -1.06 -4.60
C GLN A 209 -6.07 0.20 -3.93
N ASN A 210 -7.04 0.88 -4.54
CA ASN A 210 -7.56 2.18 -4.14
C ASN A 210 -6.44 3.25 -4.00
N ALA A 211 -5.41 3.14 -4.82
CA ALA A 211 -4.28 4.07 -4.87
C ALA A 211 -4.12 4.67 -6.27
N ILE A 212 -3.67 5.91 -6.32
CA ILE A 212 -3.35 6.65 -7.54
C ILE A 212 -1.98 7.30 -7.39
N ALA A 213 -1.20 7.34 -8.46
CA ALA A 213 0.11 7.95 -8.43
C ALA A 213 0.11 9.34 -9.05
N LEU A 214 0.69 10.28 -8.31
CA LEU A 214 1.08 11.61 -8.76
C LEU A 214 2.56 11.58 -9.11
N ILE A 215 2.91 11.87 -10.36
CA ILE A 215 4.29 11.88 -10.84
C ILE A 215 4.72 13.34 -10.98
N LEU A 216 5.78 13.73 -10.29
CA LEU A 216 6.37 15.06 -10.31
C LEU A 216 7.67 15.02 -11.12
N GLN A 217 7.79 15.91 -12.10
CA GLN A 217 8.94 15.97 -12.99
C GLN A 217 9.62 17.34 -12.91
N PRO A 218 10.95 17.38 -12.78
CA PRO A 218 11.68 18.64 -12.88
C PRO A 218 11.58 19.24 -14.28
N GLN A 219 11.59 20.58 -14.35
CA GLN A 219 11.61 21.34 -15.58
C GLN A 219 12.91 22.13 -15.69
N LYS A 220 12.88 23.36 -16.20
CA LYS A 220 14.03 24.26 -16.16
C LYS A 220 14.18 24.84 -14.76
N LEU A 221 15.42 25.11 -14.38
CA LEU A 221 15.77 25.72 -13.08
C LEU A 221 14.82 26.89 -12.74
N GLY A 222 14.29 26.88 -11.53
CA GLY A 222 13.38 27.88 -11.00
C GLY A 222 11.93 27.80 -11.50
N GLN A 223 11.62 26.91 -12.42
CA GLN A 223 10.23 26.67 -12.85
C GLN A 223 9.50 25.72 -11.90
N PRO A 224 8.17 25.82 -11.76
CA PRO A 224 7.37 24.84 -11.06
C PRO A 224 7.62 23.44 -11.60
N LEU A 225 7.56 22.41 -10.75
CA LEU A 225 7.56 21.04 -11.23
C LEU A 225 6.36 20.77 -12.12
N GLN A 226 6.54 19.98 -13.16
CA GLN A 226 5.40 19.45 -13.90
C GLN A 226 4.82 18.27 -13.12
N PHE A 227 3.49 18.15 -13.07
CA PHE A 227 2.87 16.96 -12.49
C PHE A 227 1.92 16.29 -13.48
N GLN A 228 1.78 14.98 -13.32
CA GLN A 228 0.79 14.18 -14.06
C GLN A 228 0.25 13.06 -13.17
N TRP A 229 -0.95 12.62 -13.45
CA TRP A 229 -1.56 11.47 -12.83
C TRP A 229 -1.30 10.22 -13.67
N ASN A 230 -1.06 9.07 -13.02
CA ASN A 230 -1.02 7.78 -13.70
C ASN A 230 -2.41 7.29 -14.12
N ASP A 231 -3.46 7.81 -13.48
CA ASP A 231 -4.85 7.48 -13.70
C ASP A 231 -5.60 8.70 -14.26
N PRO A 232 -6.27 8.58 -15.42
CA PRO A 232 -7.03 9.68 -16.01
C PRO A 232 -8.22 10.14 -15.17
N LEU A 233 -8.69 9.32 -14.21
CA LEU A 233 -9.77 9.67 -13.30
C LEU A 233 -9.30 10.36 -12.01
N ALA A 234 -8.00 10.40 -11.76
CA ALA A 234 -7.46 10.96 -10.51
C ALA A 234 -7.81 12.42 -10.25
N PHE A 235 -8.02 13.22 -11.30
CA PHE A 235 -8.40 14.62 -11.17
C PHE A 235 -9.77 14.84 -10.49
N TRP A 236 -10.62 13.81 -10.42
CA TRP A 236 -11.86 13.84 -9.66
C TRP A 236 -11.62 13.65 -8.16
N GLN A 237 -10.53 12.98 -7.82
CA GLN A 237 -10.19 12.65 -6.44
C GLN A 237 -9.49 13.82 -5.74
N TRP A 238 -8.54 14.46 -6.44
CA TRP A 238 -7.67 15.47 -5.85
C TRP A 238 -7.49 16.70 -6.75
N GLN A 239 -7.53 17.86 -6.13
CA GLN A 239 -7.09 19.12 -6.73
C GLN A 239 -5.68 19.42 -6.22
N VAL A 240 -4.79 19.85 -7.11
CA VAL A 240 -3.37 20.05 -6.78
C VAL A 240 -3.05 21.54 -6.80
N GLU A 241 -2.52 22.05 -5.69
CA GLU A 241 -1.84 23.34 -5.58
C GLU A 241 -0.33 23.07 -5.55
N ASN A 242 0.32 23.31 -6.68
CA ASN A 242 1.73 23.00 -6.86
C ASN A 242 2.60 24.26 -6.67
N ASN A 243 3.29 24.33 -5.54
CA ASN A 243 4.25 25.36 -5.19
C ASN A 243 5.71 24.83 -5.24
N ALA A 244 5.90 23.55 -5.63
CA ALA A 244 7.23 22.96 -5.71
C ALA A 244 7.96 23.45 -6.97
N VAL A 245 9.27 23.65 -6.86
CA VAL A 245 10.10 24.21 -7.93
C VAL A 245 11.26 23.29 -8.29
N THR A 246 11.76 23.44 -9.50
CA THR A 246 12.97 22.79 -9.98
C THR A 246 14.19 23.50 -9.38
N GLY A 247 14.96 22.81 -8.56
CA GLY A 247 16.21 23.26 -7.97
C GLY A 247 17.40 23.05 -8.90
N ASP A 248 18.57 23.53 -8.49
CA ASP A 248 19.84 23.37 -9.21
C ASP A 248 20.29 21.89 -9.18
N THR A 249 21.24 21.55 -10.04
CA THR A 249 21.87 20.22 -10.05
C THR A 249 22.40 19.83 -8.67
N GLY A 250 22.05 18.64 -8.22
CA GLY A 250 22.45 18.13 -6.91
C GLY A 250 21.70 18.72 -5.71
N THR A 251 20.64 19.52 -5.94
CA THR A 251 19.73 19.95 -4.86
C THR A 251 19.11 18.73 -4.20
N GLU A 252 19.13 18.67 -2.87
CA GLU A 252 18.48 17.61 -2.11
C GLU A 252 16.97 17.63 -2.31
N ASN A 253 16.38 16.46 -2.50
CA ASN A 253 14.92 16.31 -2.58
C ASN A 253 14.29 16.73 -1.25
N SER A 254 13.44 17.75 -1.28
CA SER A 254 12.71 18.29 -0.13
C SER A 254 11.21 18.34 -0.36
N LEU A 255 10.70 17.53 -1.29
CA LEU A 255 9.27 17.50 -1.62
C LEU A 255 8.43 17.13 -0.41
N GLN A 256 7.36 17.86 -0.24
CA GLN A 256 6.32 17.61 0.76
C GLN A 256 4.96 17.69 0.09
N VAL A 257 4.16 16.65 0.25
CA VAL A 257 2.77 16.62 -0.21
C VAL A 257 1.86 16.55 1.01
N ASN A 258 1.04 17.56 1.18
CA ASN A 258 0.16 17.70 2.32
C ASN A 258 -1.30 17.81 1.87
N GLY A 259 -2.19 17.06 2.52
CA GLY A 259 -3.62 17.23 2.36
C GLY A 259 -4.15 18.43 3.13
N VAL A 260 -5.22 19.03 2.65
CA VAL A 260 -5.95 20.08 3.36
C VAL A 260 -7.19 19.47 4.01
N LEU A 261 -7.26 19.53 5.33
CA LEU A 261 -8.35 18.94 6.10
C LEU A 261 -9.73 19.38 5.59
N GLY A 262 -10.59 18.42 5.32
CA GLY A 262 -11.97 18.64 4.85
C GLY A 262 -12.10 19.11 3.39
N LYS A 263 -11.00 19.15 2.62
CA LYS A 263 -11.00 19.53 1.20
C LYS A 263 -10.28 18.49 0.35
N PRO A 264 -10.65 18.35 -0.93
CA PRO A 264 -9.95 17.48 -1.87
C PRO A 264 -8.68 18.14 -2.45
N PHE A 265 -7.89 18.80 -1.60
CA PHE A 265 -6.72 19.56 -2.02
C PHE A 265 -5.44 18.94 -1.51
N LEU A 266 -4.46 18.85 -2.41
CA LEU A 266 -3.07 18.54 -2.11
C LEU A 266 -2.23 19.81 -2.32
N GLN A 267 -1.41 20.15 -1.34
CA GLN A 267 -0.40 21.18 -1.46
C GLN A 267 0.96 20.53 -1.62
N ILE A 268 1.64 20.83 -2.72
CA ILE A 268 2.97 20.34 -3.03
C ILE A 268 3.94 21.49 -2.85
N ASN A 269 4.92 21.30 -1.96
CA ASN A 269 5.96 22.28 -1.66
C ASN A 269 7.34 21.63 -1.74
N GLY A 270 8.40 22.45 -1.78
CA GLY A 270 9.78 22.00 -1.80
C GLY A 270 10.43 22.07 -3.17
N GLN A 271 11.46 21.24 -3.37
CA GLN A 271 12.24 21.25 -4.62
C GLN A 271 12.69 19.85 -5.00
N LEU A 272 12.88 19.68 -6.32
CA LEU A 272 13.51 18.52 -6.92
C LEU A 272 14.60 19.02 -7.87
N ALA A 273 15.79 18.43 -7.85
CA ALA A 273 16.90 18.84 -8.71
C ALA A 273 16.55 18.73 -10.19
N VAL A 274 17.11 19.61 -11.02
CA VAL A 274 16.88 19.62 -12.48
C VAL A 274 17.32 18.32 -13.17
N ASP A 275 18.27 17.62 -12.59
CA ASP A 275 18.82 16.34 -13.05
C ASP A 275 18.26 15.12 -12.30
N ALA A 276 17.27 15.33 -11.44
CA ALA A 276 16.63 14.22 -10.74
C ALA A 276 15.67 13.45 -11.65
N GLU A 277 15.55 12.15 -11.39
CA GLU A 277 14.48 11.33 -11.99
C GLU A 277 13.11 11.81 -11.47
N PRO A 278 12.04 11.56 -12.24
CA PRO A 278 10.69 11.86 -11.78
C PRO A 278 10.37 11.20 -10.44
N GLU A 279 9.76 11.94 -9.53
CA GLU A 279 9.32 11.45 -8.22
C GLU A 279 7.87 10.99 -8.30
N GLN A 280 7.61 9.75 -7.88
CA GLN A 280 6.26 9.20 -7.78
C GLN A 280 5.79 9.26 -6.32
N ILE A 281 4.59 9.78 -6.13
CA ILE A 281 3.93 9.85 -4.82
C ILE A 281 2.60 9.13 -4.94
N ASP A 282 2.45 8.06 -4.18
CA ASP A 282 1.23 7.27 -4.15
C ASP A 282 0.26 7.85 -3.11
N LEU A 283 -0.97 8.05 -3.54
CA LEU A 283 -2.03 8.72 -2.81
C LEU A 283 -3.27 7.83 -2.75
N PRO A 284 -4.08 7.95 -1.70
CA PRO A 284 -5.31 7.19 -1.61
C PRO A 284 -6.37 7.74 -2.56
N VAL A 285 -7.22 6.85 -3.05
CA VAL A 285 -8.52 7.22 -3.61
C VAL A 285 -9.41 7.68 -2.45
N ARG A 286 -10.03 8.86 -2.58
CA ARG A 286 -10.86 9.45 -1.52
C ARG A 286 -12.26 8.84 -1.43
N ASP A 287 -12.83 8.52 -2.58
CA ASP A 287 -14.12 7.84 -2.73
C ASP A 287 -13.93 6.55 -3.54
N PRO A 288 -13.58 5.44 -2.88
CA PRO A 288 -13.31 4.18 -3.57
C PRO A 288 -14.53 3.62 -4.34
N ALA A 289 -15.74 3.79 -3.80
CA ALA A 289 -16.94 3.27 -4.46
C ALA A 289 -17.21 4.02 -5.77
N GLU A 290 -17.18 5.34 -5.75
CA GLU A 290 -17.34 6.15 -6.95
C GLU A 290 -16.19 5.90 -7.94
N ASN A 291 -14.97 5.75 -7.44
CA ASN A 291 -13.80 5.42 -8.28
C ASN A 291 -13.98 4.10 -9.02
N PHE A 292 -14.36 3.04 -8.31
CA PHE A 292 -14.63 1.74 -8.92
C PHE A 292 -15.74 1.85 -9.98
N LEU A 293 -16.83 2.55 -9.65
CA LEU A 293 -17.95 2.73 -10.57
C LEU A 293 -17.51 3.39 -11.87
N ARG A 294 -16.73 4.48 -11.80
CA ARG A 294 -16.21 5.19 -12.98
C ARG A 294 -15.25 4.33 -13.80
N HIS A 295 -14.34 3.59 -13.18
CA HIS A 295 -13.47 2.65 -13.88
C HIS A 295 -14.28 1.56 -14.61
N PHE A 296 -15.32 1.04 -13.97
CA PHE A 296 -16.16 0.04 -14.61
C PHE A 296 -17.02 0.63 -15.73
N GLU A 297 -17.52 1.86 -15.59
CA GLU A 297 -18.17 2.57 -16.68
C GLU A 297 -17.25 2.72 -17.90
N LEU A 298 -15.99 3.11 -17.69
CA LEU A 298 -15.00 3.21 -18.77
C LEU A 298 -14.75 1.85 -19.43
N ALA A 299 -14.64 0.78 -18.64
CA ALA A 299 -14.47 -0.57 -19.18
C ALA A 299 -15.67 -1.00 -20.04
N LEU A 300 -16.89 -0.75 -19.57
CA LEU A 300 -18.12 -1.03 -20.32
C LEU A 300 -18.21 -0.21 -21.61
N GLN A 301 -17.92 1.09 -21.55
CA GLN A 301 -17.91 1.97 -22.73
C GLN A 301 -16.85 1.55 -23.75
N GLY A 302 -15.67 1.11 -23.29
CA GLY A 302 -14.61 0.57 -24.12
C GLY A 302 -15.02 -0.66 -24.92
N GLU A 303 -15.92 -1.46 -24.38
CA GLU A 303 -16.52 -2.62 -25.07
C GLU A 303 -17.81 -2.25 -25.86
N GLY A 304 -18.14 -0.95 -25.95
CA GLY A 304 -19.29 -0.44 -26.69
C GLY A 304 -20.63 -0.76 -26.00
N ILE A 305 -20.64 -0.90 -24.67
CA ILE A 305 -21.86 -1.04 -23.86
C ILE A 305 -22.28 0.37 -23.38
N ARG A 306 -23.48 0.78 -23.78
CA ARG A 306 -24.02 2.09 -23.40
C ARG A 306 -24.64 2.02 -21.99
N ILE A 307 -24.30 2.96 -21.12
CA ILE A 307 -24.86 3.11 -19.78
C ILE A 307 -25.74 4.37 -19.75
N LEU A 308 -26.96 4.26 -19.24
CA LEU A 308 -27.87 5.38 -19.13
C LEU A 308 -27.84 6.05 -17.76
N SER A 309 -27.61 5.26 -16.71
CA SER A 309 -27.48 5.72 -15.33
C SER A 309 -26.54 4.80 -14.56
N ALA A 310 -25.75 5.37 -13.65
CA ALA A 310 -24.90 4.63 -12.74
C ALA A 310 -25.01 5.20 -11.33
N ILE A 311 -25.06 4.33 -10.33
CA ILE A 311 -25.17 4.71 -8.91
C ILE A 311 -24.39 3.76 -8.00
N VAL A 312 -23.95 4.25 -6.87
CA VAL A 312 -23.57 3.42 -5.73
C VAL A 312 -24.83 3.08 -4.94
N GLY A 313 -25.06 1.81 -4.65
CA GLY A 313 -26.27 1.32 -3.98
C GLY A 313 -25.98 0.30 -2.88
N SER A 314 -27.04 -0.27 -2.31
CA SER A 314 -26.97 -1.27 -1.25
C SER A 314 -27.65 -2.58 -1.64
N ALA A 315 -27.51 -3.62 -0.80
CA ALA A 315 -28.12 -4.94 -0.98
C ALA A 315 -29.66 -4.89 -1.09
N SER A 316 -30.31 -3.84 -0.60
CA SER A 316 -31.76 -3.63 -0.74
C SER A 316 -32.21 -3.59 -2.20
N ASN A 317 -31.29 -3.39 -3.13
CA ASN A 317 -31.54 -3.38 -4.58
C ASN A 317 -31.46 -4.78 -5.21
N GLN A 318 -31.27 -5.82 -4.41
CA GLN A 318 -31.27 -7.21 -4.88
C GLN A 318 -32.68 -7.67 -5.33
N SER A 319 -32.76 -8.30 -6.50
CA SER A 319 -33.96 -8.99 -6.96
C SER A 319 -33.74 -10.49 -6.92
N GLU A 320 -34.74 -11.26 -6.52
CA GLU A 320 -34.71 -12.74 -6.59
C GLU A 320 -34.49 -13.26 -8.02
N SER A 321 -34.72 -12.43 -9.02
CA SER A 321 -34.53 -12.76 -10.45
C SER A 321 -33.13 -12.44 -10.97
N ASP A 322 -32.23 -11.92 -10.14
CA ASP A 322 -30.88 -11.57 -10.57
C ASP A 322 -30.07 -12.83 -10.91
N ARG A 323 -29.55 -12.88 -12.13
CA ARG A 323 -28.68 -13.94 -12.63
C ARG A 323 -27.26 -13.41 -12.75
N GLU A 324 -26.25 -14.16 -12.30
CA GLU A 324 -24.85 -13.85 -12.55
C GLU A 324 -24.53 -13.96 -14.04
N LEU A 325 -24.05 -12.90 -14.65
CA LEU A 325 -23.68 -12.83 -16.06
C LEU A 325 -22.17 -12.82 -16.26
N ALA A 326 -21.41 -12.28 -15.32
CA ALA A 326 -19.97 -12.17 -15.40
C ALA A 326 -19.36 -12.28 -14.01
N ALA A 327 -18.13 -12.79 -13.93
CA ALA A 327 -17.38 -12.81 -12.70
C ALA A 327 -15.88 -12.91 -12.97
N VAL A 328 -15.09 -12.40 -12.03
CA VAL A 328 -13.64 -12.60 -11.95
C VAL A 328 -13.27 -13.03 -10.53
N GLU A 329 -12.15 -13.71 -10.41
CA GLU A 329 -11.65 -14.19 -9.12
C GLU A 329 -10.22 -13.67 -8.90
N SER A 330 -9.92 -13.37 -7.65
CA SER A 330 -8.56 -13.03 -7.22
C SER A 330 -7.60 -14.21 -7.43
N PRO A 331 -6.28 -13.98 -7.34
CA PRO A 331 -5.33 -15.04 -7.00
C PRO A 331 -5.74 -15.77 -5.72
N PRO A 332 -5.21 -16.97 -5.45
CA PRO A 332 -5.50 -17.67 -4.20
C PRO A 332 -5.02 -16.86 -2.99
N LEU A 333 -5.69 -17.02 -1.85
CA LEU A 333 -5.38 -16.31 -0.61
C LEU A 333 -3.90 -16.41 -0.20
N SER A 334 -3.28 -17.57 -0.46
CA SER A 334 -1.84 -17.74 -0.21
C SER A 334 -0.97 -16.73 -0.97
N GLN A 335 -1.35 -16.39 -2.21
CA GLN A 335 -0.65 -15.37 -3.01
C GLN A 335 -0.95 -13.97 -2.46
N LEU A 336 -2.21 -13.64 -2.20
CA LEU A 336 -2.59 -12.33 -1.65
C LEU A 336 -1.89 -12.06 -0.32
N ILE A 337 -1.73 -13.09 0.53
CA ILE A 337 -1.01 -12.98 1.79
C ILE A 337 0.49 -12.78 1.58
N ALA A 338 1.10 -13.46 0.59
CA ALA A 338 2.50 -13.28 0.26
C ALA A 338 2.79 -11.84 -0.20
N ASP A 339 1.87 -11.26 -0.98
CA ASP A 339 1.97 -9.89 -1.47
C ASP A 339 1.73 -8.86 -0.34
N THR A 340 0.92 -9.22 0.67
CA THR A 340 0.58 -8.35 1.82
C THR A 340 1.71 -8.30 2.86
N ASN A 341 2.44 -9.41 3.09
CA ASN A 341 3.43 -9.58 4.15
C ASN A 341 4.86 -9.32 3.68
#